data_e860772ca8c5fa456ab877380767f2ee
#
_entry.id   e860772ca8c5fa456ab877380767f2ee
#
_cell.length_a   1.000
_cell.length_b   1.000
_cell.length_c   1.000
_cell.angle_alpha   90.00
_cell.angle_beta   90.00
_cell.angle_gamma   90.00
#
_symmetry.space_group_name_H-M   'P 1'
#
loop_
_entity.id
_entity.type
_entity.pdbx_description
1 polymer ?
#
loop_
_entity_poly.entity_id
_entity_poly.type
_entity_poly.pdbx_seq_one_letter_code
_entity_poly.pdbx_strand_id
1 'polypeptide(L)'
;QPEGYVAPTAFPEQTPVQNSSFSKIQIEKKSVPNNEFASITTRILAKIIDLLLWLPAAAIPSFFLKPEQVNQLSEIQQKMQSADTSTQAVQLQQQLFTLIPAEAWQAMCVYIIIMLGIQAFMLAKSGQSIGKKLTKIKIVDAESGEKVSLMRAFTLRSFIFIILNLLFMPFVTIVDHVFAIGEKRQTLHDKLAKTKVIKQ
;
A
#
# COMPACT_ATOMS: atom_id res chain seq x y z
N GLN A 1 -71.35 -13.24 -61.40
CA GLN A 1 -71.16 -12.55 -60.11
C GLN A 1 -70.71 -13.55 -59.08
N PRO A 2 -69.58 -13.38 -58.45
CA PRO A 2 -69.29 -14.04 -57.21
C PRO A 2 -69.48 -13.06 -56.02
N GLU A 3 -70.16 -13.58 -55.04
CA GLU A 3 -70.62 -12.93 -53.83
C GLU A 3 -69.53 -12.46 -52.93
N GLY A 4 -69.75 -11.28 -52.37
CA GLY A 4 -69.62 -10.96 -50.94
C GLY A 4 -68.23 -11.08 -50.30
N TYR A 5 -67.34 -10.14 -50.53
CA TYR A 5 -66.23 -9.87 -49.60
C TYR A 5 -66.76 -9.04 -48.42
N VAL A 6 -66.91 -9.66 -47.26
CA VAL A 6 -67.22 -8.95 -46.02
C VAL A 6 -65.87 -8.57 -45.39
N ALA A 7 -65.63 -7.29 -45.33
CA ALA A 7 -64.49 -6.74 -44.63
C ALA A 7 -64.57 -7.07 -43.11
N PRO A 8 -63.50 -7.49 -42.49
CA PRO A 8 -63.51 -7.68 -41.02
C PRO A 8 -63.65 -6.36 -40.32
N THR A 9 -64.66 -6.31 -39.46
CA THR A 9 -64.98 -5.20 -38.58
C THR A 9 -63.81 -4.96 -37.61
N ALA A 10 -63.52 -3.67 -37.53
CA ALA A 10 -62.81 -2.92 -36.47
C ALA A 10 -62.05 -3.74 -35.43
N PHE A 11 -60.72 -3.50 -35.42
CA PHE A 11 -59.90 -3.85 -34.29
C PHE A 11 -60.46 -3.20 -33.03
N PRO A 12 -60.55 -3.88 -31.89
CA PRO A 12 -60.92 -3.26 -30.64
C PRO A 12 -59.87 -2.21 -30.26
N GLU A 13 -60.37 -1.02 -30.03
CA GLU A 13 -59.66 0.13 -29.53
C GLU A 13 -58.82 -0.30 -28.30
N GLN A 14 -57.49 -0.29 -28.45
CA GLN A 14 -56.60 -0.57 -27.34
C GLN A 14 -56.75 0.60 -26.36
N THR A 15 -57.43 0.35 -25.26
CA THR A 15 -57.37 1.17 -24.07
C THR A 15 -55.91 1.48 -23.75
N PRO A 16 -55.53 2.77 -23.49
CA PRO A 16 -54.16 3.08 -23.10
C PRO A 16 -53.82 2.32 -21.85
N VAL A 17 -52.88 1.41 -21.97
CA VAL A 17 -52.27 0.77 -20.83
C VAL A 17 -51.68 1.87 -19.98
N GLN A 18 -52.37 2.15 -18.92
CA GLN A 18 -51.93 3.04 -17.85
C GLN A 18 -50.54 2.60 -17.47
N ASN A 19 -49.53 3.39 -17.79
CA ASN A 19 -48.15 3.16 -17.38
C ASN A 19 -48.11 3.14 -15.85
N SER A 20 -48.47 1.95 -15.30
CA SER A 20 -48.25 1.65 -13.90
C SER A 20 -46.74 1.64 -13.70
N SER A 21 -46.26 2.75 -13.17
CA SER A 21 -45.13 2.84 -12.25
C SER A 21 -44.07 1.75 -12.47
N PHE A 22 -43.33 1.82 -13.58
CA PHE A 22 -41.91 1.56 -13.48
C PHE A 22 -41.40 2.66 -12.54
N SER A 23 -41.55 2.42 -11.26
CA SER A 23 -40.80 3.14 -10.25
C SER A 23 -39.37 3.03 -10.72
N LYS A 24 -38.85 4.16 -11.20
CA LYS A 24 -37.42 4.34 -11.44
C LYS A 24 -36.77 3.77 -10.20
N ILE A 25 -36.16 2.59 -10.33
CA ILE A 25 -35.17 2.15 -9.40
C ILE A 25 -34.13 3.25 -9.51
N GLN A 26 -34.26 4.25 -8.70
CA GLN A 26 -33.20 5.19 -8.39
C GLN A 26 -32.15 4.26 -7.78
N ILE A 27 -31.24 3.75 -8.63
CA ILE A 27 -29.96 3.30 -8.14
C ILE A 27 -29.42 4.55 -7.48
N GLU A 28 -29.68 4.66 -6.20
CA GLU A 28 -29.10 5.67 -5.35
C GLU A 28 -27.61 5.50 -5.52
N LYS A 29 -27.06 6.25 -6.44
CA LYS A 29 -25.63 6.32 -6.67
C LYS A 29 -25.12 6.90 -5.38
N LYS A 30 -24.87 5.97 -4.39
CA LYS A 30 -24.32 6.28 -3.08
C LYS A 30 -23.22 7.28 -3.36
N SER A 31 -23.46 8.53 -3.07
CA SER A 31 -22.55 9.63 -3.37
C SER A 31 -21.23 9.20 -2.73
N VAL A 32 -20.28 8.82 -3.56
CA VAL A 32 -18.92 8.51 -3.09
C VAL A 32 -18.50 9.78 -2.37
N PRO A 33 -18.28 9.73 -1.06
CA PRO A 33 -17.91 10.93 -0.31
C PRO A 33 -16.76 11.58 -1.08
N ASN A 34 -16.82 12.88 -1.24
CA ASN A 34 -15.85 13.67 -2.00
C ASN A 34 -14.54 13.69 -1.21
N ASN A 35 -13.95 12.48 -1.09
CA ASN A 35 -12.76 12.21 -0.31
C ASN A 35 -11.59 12.82 -1.08
N GLU A 36 -11.16 13.99 -0.68
CA GLU A 36 -9.99 14.63 -1.26
C GLU A 36 -8.78 13.69 -1.19
N PHE A 37 -8.09 13.57 -2.32
CA PHE A 37 -6.84 12.81 -2.37
C PHE A 37 -5.83 13.40 -1.40
N ALA A 38 -5.14 12.54 -0.66
CA ALA A 38 -4.04 12.96 0.18
C ALA A 38 -2.93 13.60 -0.68
N SER A 39 -2.40 14.72 -0.22
CA SER A 39 -1.27 15.38 -0.88
C SER A 39 -0.04 14.47 -0.87
N ILE A 40 0.86 14.66 -1.83
CA ILE A 40 2.12 13.92 -1.90
C ILE A 40 2.95 14.18 -0.64
N THR A 41 3.01 15.43 -0.19
CA THR A 41 3.73 15.84 1.03
C THR A 41 3.23 15.06 2.25
N THR A 42 1.91 14.97 2.44
CA THR A 42 1.32 14.21 3.57
C THR A 42 1.66 12.72 3.49
N ARG A 43 1.71 12.14 2.28
CA ARG A 43 2.10 10.73 2.08
C ARG A 43 3.59 10.51 2.40
N ILE A 44 4.46 11.44 1.98
CA ILE A 44 5.89 11.40 2.30
C ILE A 44 6.09 11.51 3.81
N LEU A 45 5.41 12.47 4.46
CA LEU A 45 5.49 12.63 5.91
C LEU A 45 5.05 11.35 6.64
N ALA A 46 3.95 10.72 6.20
CA ALA A 46 3.53 9.43 6.75
C ALA A 46 4.61 8.35 6.61
N LYS A 47 5.26 8.26 5.45
CA LYS A 47 6.36 7.30 5.21
C LYS A 47 7.57 7.61 6.11
N ILE A 48 7.93 8.88 6.30
CA ILE A 48 9.03 9.29 7.19
C ILE A 48 8.72 8.87 8.63
N ILE A 49 7.50 9.11 9.11
CA ILE A 49 7.09 8.68 10.46
C ILE A 49 7.17 7.15 10.58
N ASP A 50 6.64 6.42 9.60
CA ASP A 50 6.74 4.96 9.60
C ASP A 50 8.20 4.48 9.58
N LEU A 51 9.10 5.15 8.84
CA LEU A 51 10.53 4.85 8.80
C LEU A 51 11.21 5.14 10.14
N LEU A 52 10.89 6.26 10.79
CA LEU A 52 11.43 6.61 12.11
C LEU A 52 11.12 5.55 13.16
N LEU A 53 9.99 4.87 13.06
CA LEU A 53 9.61 3.76 13.93
C LEU A 53 10.51 2.51 13.75
N TRP A 54 11.28 2.43 12.66
CA TRP A 54 12.23 1.35 12.42
C TRP A 54 13.65 1.67 12.92
N LEU A 55 13.94 2.94 13.25
CA LEU A 55 15.27 3.33 13.79
C LEU A 55 15.68 2.55 15.04
N PRO A 56 14.78 2.25 16.02
CA PRO A 56 15.16 1.44 17.15
C PRO A 56 15.68 0.06 16.77
N ALA A 57 15.13 -0.56 15.72
CA ALA A 57 15.64 -1.85 15.25
C ALA A 57 17.12 -1.79 14.86
N ALA A 58 17.53 -0.71 14.21
CA ALA A 58 18.93 -0.50 13.84
C ALA A 58 19.82 -0.14 15.05
N ALA A 59 19.25 0.48 16.08
CA ALA A 59 19.97 0.88 17.30
C ALA A 59 20.10 -0.27 18.34
N ILE A 60 19.16 -1.24 18.35
CA ILE A 60 19.16 -2.34 19.32
C ILE A 60 20.53 -3.05 19.42
N PRO A 61 21.22 -3.43 18.32
CA PRO A 61 22.50 -4.10 18.43
C PRO A 61 23.55 -3.34 19.23
N SER A 62 23.55 -2.00 19.15
CA SER A 62 24.54 -1.17 19.85
C SER A 62 24.45 -1.26 21.37
N PHE A 63 23.30 -1.60 21.93
CA PHE A 63 23.11 -1.76 23.37
C PHE A 63 23.74 -3.07 23.90
N PHE A 64 24.02 -4.03 23.03
CA PHE A 64 24.61 -5.32 23.38
C PHE A 64 26.10 -5.40 23.07
N LEU A 65 26.66 -4.42 22.37
CA LEU A 65 28.07 -4.38 22.02
C LEU A 65 28.92 -3.83 23.17
N LYS A 66 30.04 -4.48 23.43
CA LYS A 66 31.07 -3.97 24.32
C LYS A 66 31.85 -2.84 23.63
N PRO A 67 32.50 -1.92 24.40
CA PRO A 67 33.26 -0.81 23.79
C PRO A 67 34.28 -1.25 22.73
N GLU A 68 34.96 -2.36 22.94
CA GLU A 68 35.93 -2.92 21.98
C GLU A 68 35.25 -3.37 20.68
N GLN A 69 34.06 -3.96 20.78
CA GLN A 69 33.26 -4.37 19.61
C GLN A 69 32.71 -3.17 18.83
N VAL A 70 32.40 -2.05 19.51
CA VAL A 70 32.01 -0.80 18.85
C VAL A 70 33.14 -0.28 17.98
N ASN A 71 34.39 -0.31 18.49
CA ASN A 71 35.55 0.09 17.70
C ASN A 71 35.77 -0.81 16.49
N GLN A 72 35.68 -2.14 16.70
CA GLN A 72 35.78 -3.11 15.60
C GLN A 72 34.65 -2.91 14.55
N LEU A 73 33.44 -2.58 15.00
CA LEU A 73 32.31 -2.28 14.11
C LEU A 73 32.63 -1.08 13.20
N SER A 74 33.18 0.00 13.79
CA SER A 74 33.55 1.19 13.02
C SER A 74 34.66 0.91 12.01
N GLU A 75 35.66 0.10 12.39
CA GLU A 75 36.72 -0.33 11.47
C GLU A 75 36.18 -1.17 10.30
N ILE A 76 35.29 -2.14 10.59
CA ILE A 76 34.67 -2.98 9.55
C ILE A 76 33.85 -2.08 8.60
N GLN A 77 33.06 -1.14 9.14
CA GLN A 77 32.28 -0.22 8.32
C GLN A 77 33.18 0.65 7.41
N GLN A 78 34.28 1.14 7.93
CA GLN A 78 35.24 1.92 7.14
C GLN A 78 35.89 1.07 6.03
N LYS A 79 36.29 -0.16 6.34
CA LYS A 79 36.82 -1.11 5.36
C LYS A 79 35.79 -1.49 4.31
N MET A 80 34.49 -1.60 4.67
CA MET A 80 33.43 -1.86 3.69
C MET A 80 33.25 -0.73 2.68
N GLN A 81 33.46 0.54 3.09
CA GLN A 81 33.39 1.68 2.19
C GLN A 81 34.54 1.72 1.18
N SER A 82 35.70 1.13 1.54
CA SER A 82 36.91 1.06 0.71
C SER A 82 37.14 -0.30 0.08
N ALA A 83 36.15 -1.20 0.14
CA ALA A 83 36.29 -2.55 -0.44
C ALA A 83 36.24 -2.48 -1.98
N ASP A 84 37.36 -2.90 -2.61
CA ASP A 84 37.51 -2.86 -4.08
C ASP A 84 36.92 -4.10 -4.77
N THR A 85 36.63 -5.16 -4.02
CA THR A 85 36.14 -6.42 -4.58
C THR A 85 34.89 -6.92 -3.85
N SER A 86 34.02 -7.59 -4.60
CA SER A 86 32.85 -8.27 -4.03
C SER A 86 33.21 -9.32 -2.98
N THR A 87 34.33 -10.01 -3.13
CA THR A 87 34.82 -11.01 -2.17
C THR A 87 35.18 -10.36 -0.83
N GLN A 88 35.89 -9.22 -0.85
CA GLN A 88 36.20 -8.48 0.38
C GLN A 88 34.93 -7.96 1.07
N ALA A 89 33.99 -7.42 0.30
CA ALA A 89 32.72 -6.95 0.84
C ALA A 89 31.94 -8.07 1.56
N VAL A 90 31.89 -9.27 0.97
CA VAL A 90 31.24 -10.45 1.58
C VAL A 90 31.96 -10.88 2.85
N GLN A 91 33.28 -10.92 2.87
CA GLN A 91 34.06 -11.28 4.07
C GLN A 91 33.84 -10.28 5.22
N LEU A 92 33.86 -8.99 4.92
CA LEU A 92 33.60 -7.93 5.90
C LEU A 92 32.17 -8.00 6.42
N GLN A 93 31.21 -8.28 5.56
CA GLN A 93 29.82 -8.50 5.97
C GLN A 93 29.70 -9.71 6.91
N GLN A 94 30.38 -10.79 6.63
CA GLN A 94 30.40 -11.98 7.49
C GLN A 94 31.04 -11.67 8.85
N GLN A 95 32.14 -10.91 8.88
CA GLN A 95 32.76 -10.44 10.13
C GLN A 95 31.79 -9.58 10.94
N LEU A 96 31.04 -8.71 10.30
CA LEU A 96 30.04 -7.88 10.95
C LEU A 96 28.93 -8.74 11.61
N PHE A 97 28.44 -9.76 10.90
CA PHE A 97 27.45 -10.69 11.46
C PHE A 97 27.96 -11.47 12.67
N THR A 98 29.22 -11.88 12.65
CA THR A 98 29.83 -12.65 13.78
C THR A 98 30.22 -11.75 14.96
N LEU A 99 30.45 -10.46 14.74
CA LEU A 99 30.77 -9.48 15.78
C LEU A 99 29.56 -9.19 16.67
N ILE A 100 28.35 -9.17 16.10
CA ILE A 100 27.12 -8.85 16.82
C ILE A 100 26.65 -10.08 17.60
N PRO A 101 26.47 -9.97 18.94
CA PRO A 101 26.01 -11.09 19.77
C PRO A 101 24.66 -11.66 19.34
N ALA A 102 24.42 -12.93 19.57
CA ALA A 102 23.14 -13.58 19.22
C ALA A 102 21.95 -12.94 19.93
N GLU A 103 22.13 -12.47 21.16
CA GLU A 103 21.10 -11.78 21.95
C GLU A 103 20.65 -10.48 21.28
N ALA A 104 21.58 -9.76 20.64
CA ALA A 104 21.26 -8.54 19.89
C ALA A 104 20.39 -8.85 18.67
N TRP A 105 20.71 -9.90 17.93
CA TRP A 105 19.90 -10.38 16.82
C TRP A 105 18.51 -10.80 17.27
N GLN A 106 18.42 -11.54 18.37
CA GLN A 106 17.15 -11.97 18.96
C GLN A 106 16.29 -10.76 19.37
N ALA A 107 16.86 -9.80 20.10
CA ALA A 107 16.16 -8.58 20.51
C ALA A 107 15.67 -7.79 19.30
N MET A 108 16.48 -7.64 18.27
CA MET A 108 16.10 -6.98 17.03
C MET A 108 14.96 -7.73 16.33
N CYS A 109 15.03 -9.05 16.22
CA CYS A 109 13.97 -9.87 15.62
C CYS A 109 12.65 -9.74 16.39
N VAL A 110 12.68 -9.78 17.72
CA VAL A 110 11.50 -9.60 18.56
C VAL A 110 10.89 -8.22 18.32
N TYR A 111 11.70 -7.16 18.28
CA TYR A 111 11.22 -5.81 17.97
C TYR A 111 10.55 -5.74 16.59
N ILE A 112 11.19 -6.32 15.56
CA ILE A 112 10.68 -6.36 14.19
C ILE A 112 9.33 -7.08 14.15
N ILE A 113 9.21 -8.24 14.79
CA ILE A 113 7.97 -9.03 14.82
C ILE A 113 6.85 -8.24 15.51
N ILE A 114 7.12 -7.60 16.65
CA ILE A 114 6.15 -6.77 17.35
C ILE A 114 5.69 -5.61 16.46
N MET A 115 6.63 -4.89 15.84
CA MET A 115 6.33 -3.76 14.97
C MET A 115 5.53 -4.17 13.74
N LEU A 116 5.89 -5.28 13.11
CA LEU A 116 5.13 -5.85 11.99
C LEU A 116 3.71 -6.23 12.42
N GLY A 117 3.56 -6.85 13.60
CA GLY A 117 2.26 -7.21 14.16
C GLY A 117 1.37 -5.98 14.38
N ILE A 118 1.92 -4.93 15.00
CA ILE A 118 1.21 -3.66 15.23
C ILE A 118 0.80 -3.02 13.89
N GLN A 119 1.73 -2.92 12.94
CA GLN A 119 1.47 -2.34 11.62
C GLN A 119 0.40 -3.15 10.85
N ALA A 120 0.50 -4.49 10.85
CA ALA A 120 -0.46 -5.36 10.20
C ALA A 120 -1.85 -5.23 10.85
N PHE A 121 -1.92 -5.22 12.18
CA PHE A 121 -3.17 -5.03 12.91
C PHE A 121 -3.84 -3.69 12.59
N MET A 122 -3.07 -2.61 12.60
CA MET A 122 -3.58 -1.27 12.27
C MET A 122 -4.06 -1.19 10.82
N LEU A 123 -3.30 -1.76 9.89
CA LEU A 123 -3.68 -1.81 8.48
C LEU A 123 -4.96 -2.64 8.29
N ALA A 124 -5.08 -3.78 8.98
CA ALA A 124 -6.29 -4.62 8.96
C ALA A 124 -7.51 -3.90 9.54
N LYS A 125 -7.35 -3.21 10.67
CA LYS A 125 -8.44 -2.57 11.39
C LYS A 125 -8.91 -1.26 10.75
N SER A 126 -7.99 -0.41 10.31
CA SER A 126 -8.29 0.96 9.87
C SER A 126 -7.84 1.30 8.45
N GLY A 127 -7.12 0.40 7.75
CA GLY A 127 -6.51 0.73 6.46
C GLY A 127 -5.35 1.73 6.57
N GLN A 128 -4.76 1.87 7.75
CA GLN A 128 -3.73 2.86 8.05
C GLN A 128 -2.53 2.22 8.75
N SER A 129 -1.31 2.65 8.38
CA SER A 129 -0.12 2.49 9.21
C SER A 129 -0.11 3.54 10.33
N ILE A 130 0.83 3.43 11.27
CA ILE A 130 0.99 4.41 12.34
C ILE A 130 1.23 5.81 11.76
N GLY A 131 2.14 5.95 10.80
CA GLY A 131 2.43 7.24 10.14
C GLY A 131 1.21 7.81 9.42
N LYS A 132 0.43 6.96 8.72
CA LYS A 132 -0.80 7.38 8.07
C LYS A 132 -1.88 7.83 9.05
N LYS A 133 -1.99 7.16 10.20
CA LYS A 133 -2.94 7.56 11.23
C LYS A 133 -2.59 8.91 11.83
N LEU A 134 -1.31 9.17 12.11
CA LEU A 134 -0.82 10.45 12.60
C LEU A 134 -1.02 11.59 11.59
N THR A 135 -0.84 11.30 10.32
CA THR A 135 -1.04 12.28 9.23
C THR A 135 -2.48 12.37 8.73
N LYS A 136 -3.42 11.67 9.37
CA LYS A 136 -4.86 11.66 9.04
C LYS A 136 -5.14 11.30 7.58
N ILE A 137 -4.47 10.28 7.07
CA ILE A 137 -4.71 9.72 5.74
C ILE A 137 -4.98 8.22 5.82
N LYS A 138 -5.82 7.68 4.95
CA LYS A 138 -6.16 6.26 4.91
C LYS A 138 -6.15 5.69 3.51
N ILE A 139 -5.94 4.38 3.42
CA ILE A 139 -6.02 3.60 2.19
C ILE A 139 -7.45 3.11 2.03
N VAL A 140 -8.04 3.38 0.88
CA VAL A 140 -9.38 2.91 0.51
C VAL A 140 -9.37 2.30 -0.88
N ASP A 141 -10.38 1.53 -1.18
CA ASP A 141 -10.65 1.03 -2.51
C ASP A 141 -10.86 2.19 -3.49
N ALA A 142 -10.31 2.09 -4.69
CA ALA A 142 -10.34 3.18 -5.65
C ALA A 142 -11.76 3.43 -6.21
N GLU A 143 -12.59 2.38 -6.29
CA GLU A 143 -13.93 2.43 -6.87
C GLU A 143 -14.99 2.69 -5.79
N SER A 144 -15.05 1.85 -4.76
CA SER A 144 -16.06 1.95 -3.71
C SER A 144 -15.77 3.01 -2.64
N GLY A 145 -14.51 3.40 -2.46
CA GLY A 145 -14.08 4.28 -1.36
C GLY A 145 -14.12 3.61 0.00
N GLU A 146 -14.43 2.31 0.06
CA GLU A 146 -14.49 1.53 1.28
C GLU A 146 -13.10 1.04 1.73
N LYS A 147 -13.06 0.45 2.91
CA LYS A 147 -11.84 -0.13 3.47
C LYS A 147 -11.35 -1.30 2.63
N VAL A 148 -10.07 -1.31 2.30
CA VAL A 148 -9.42 -2.40 1.57
C VAL A 148 -9.15 -3.58 2.49
N SER A 149 -9.31 -4.82 1.98
CA SER A 149 -8.93 -6.02 2.73
C SER A 149 -7.41 -6.04 2.99
N LEU A 150 -6.99 -6.63 4.13
CA LEU A 150 -5.59 -6.74 4.50
C LEU A 150 -4.77 -7.46 3.41
N MET A 151 -5.32 -8.54 2.85
CA MET A 151 -4.68 -9.30 1.78
C MET A 151 -4.35 -8.39 0.59
N ARG A 152 -5.29 -7.58 0.13
CA ARG A 152 -5.11 -6.67 -1.00
C ARG A 152 -4.16 -5.51 -0.69
N ALA A 153 -4.30 -4.92 0.50
CA ALA A 153 -3.44 -3.82 0.94
C ALA A 153 -2.01 -4.25 1.22
N PHE A 154 -1.80 -5.46 1.75
CA PHE A 154 -0.48 -5.98 2.12
C PHE A 154 0.16 -6.74 0.95
N THR A 155 -0.50 -7.77 0.41
CA THR A 155 0.10 -8.65 -0.60
C THR A 155 0.29 -7.95 -1.93
N LEU A 156 -0.78 -7.40 -2.52
CA LEU A 156 -0.68 -6.77 -3.83
C LEU A 156 0.07 -5.45 -3.79
N ARG A 157 -0.13 -4.66 -2.75
CA ARG A 157 0.47 -3.33 -2.65
C ARG A 157 1.91 -3.33 -2.17
N SER A 158 2.22 -4.13 -1.14
CA SER A 158 3.54 -4.10 -0.49
C SER A 158 4.44 -5.24 -0.98
N PHE A 159 3.95 -6.47 -0.99
CA PHE A 159 4.78 -7.63 -1.30
C PHE A 159 5.21 -7.66 -2.77
N ILE A 160 4.28 -7.47 -3.69
CA ILE A 160 4.62 -7.42 -5.13
C ILE A 160 5.56 -6.25 -5.40
N PHE A 161 5.32 -5.10 -4.76
CA PHE A 161 6.17 -3.93 -4.93
C PHE A 161 7.58 -4.13 -4.38
N ILE A 162 7.73 -4.83 -3.24
CA ILE A 162 9.04 -5.20 -2.69
C ILE A 162 9.80 -6.12 -3.66
N ILE A 163 9.13 -7.13 -4.23
CA ILE A 163 9.76 -8.02 -5.22
C ILE A 163 10.19 -7.24 -6.46
N LEU A 164 9.34 -6.37 -6.99
CA LEU A 164 9.68 -5.53 -8.14
C LEU A 164 10.86 -4.60 -7.83
N ASN A 165 10.91 -4.01 -6.63
CA ASN A 165 12.07 -3.22 -6.19
C ASN A 165 13.34 -4.04 -6.10
N LEU A 166 13.26 -5.27 -5.58
CA LEU A 166 14.42 -6.15 -5.47
C LEU A 166 15.01 -6.51 -6.84
N LEU A 167 14.14 -6.68 -7.85
CA LEU A 167 14.54 -7.06 -9.21
C LEU A 167 15.03 -5.85 -10.05
N PHE A 168 14.44 -4.68 -9.85
CA PHE A 168 14.59 -3.53 -10.73
C PHE A 168 14.98 -2.23 -10.00
N MET A 169 15.55 -2.32 -8.80
CA MET A 169 16.04 -1.13 -8.09
C MET A 169 17.14 -0.39 -8.89
N PRO A 170 17.16 0.95 -8.94
CA PRO A 170 16.24 1.93 -8.30
C PRO A 170 15.03 2.33 -9.16
N PHE A 171 14.91 1.82 -10.39
CA PHE A 171 13.96 2.30 -11.40
C PHE A 171 12.50 2.23 -10.96
N VAL A 172 12.10 1.13 -10.32
CA VAL A 172 10.71 0.95 -9.88
C VAL A 172 10.30 2.02 -8.87
N THR A 173 11.20 2.39 -7.96
CA THR A 173 10.93 3.43 -6.97
C THR A 173 10.76 4.81 -7.63
N ILE A 174 11.59 5.14 -8.61
CA ILE A 174 11.49 6.39 -9.37
C ILE A 174 10.16 6.45 -10.12
N VAL A 175 9.84 5.40 -10.87
CA VAL A 175 8.59 5.30 -11.64
C VAL A 175 7.37 5.40 -10.71
N ASP A 176 7.38 4.72 -9.56
CA ASP A 176 6.29 4.78 -8.59
C ASP A 176 6.00 6.20 -8.12
N HIS A 177 7.03 6.99 -7.86
CA HIS A 177 6.88 8.38 -7.43
C HIS A 177 6.41 9.30 -8.57
N VAL A 178 6.86 9.07 -9.81
CA VAL A 178 6.40 9.81 -10.99
C VAL A 178 4.90 9.61 -11.20
N PHE A 179 4.39 8.39 -11.04
CA PHE A 179 2.95 8.12 -11.11
C PHE A 179 2.14 8.84 -10.04
N ALA A 180 2.72 9.13 -8.87
CA ALA A 180 2.06 9.88 -7.81
C ALA A 180 1.81 11.35 -8.15
N ILE A 181 2.60 11.92 -9.08
CA ILE A 181 2.47 13.34 -9.54
C ILE A 181 1.30 13.50 -10.52
N GLY A 182 0.83 12.42 -11.17
CA GLY A 182 -0.28 12.46 -12.12
C GLY A 182 -1.61 12.93 -11.51
N GLU A 183 -2.58 13.27 -12.36
CA GLU A 183 -3.90 13.80 -11.97
C GLU A 183 -4.64 12.93 -10.94
N LYS A 184 -4.54 11.61 -11.05
CA LYS A 184 -5.17 10.66 -10.13
C LYS A 184 -4.42 10.48 -8.81
N ARG A 185 -3.25 11.11 -8.63
CA ARG A 185 -2.41 11.03 -7.43
C ARG A 185 -2.27 9.62 -6.87
N GLN A 186 -2.21 8.62 -7.76
CA GLN A 186 -2.02 7.21 -7.43
C GLN A 186 -0.63 6.77 -7.85
N THR A 187 0.11 6.18 -6.93
CA THR A 187 1.39 5.54 -7.23
C THR A 187 1.17 4.25 -8.04
N LEU A 188 2.23 3.71 -8.62
CA LEU A 188 2.16 2.47 -9.39
C LEU A 188 1.59 1.32 -8.55
N HIS A 189 2.06 1.17 -7.31
CA HIS A 189 1.55 0.13 -6.40
C HIS A 189 0.11 0.38 -5.95
N ASP A 190 -0.34 1.65 -5.87
CA ASP A 190 -1.75 1.97 -5.61
C ASP A 190 -2.65 1.51 -6.77
N LYS A 191 -2.19 1.70 -8.02
CA LYS A 191 -2.90 1.25 -9.22
C LYS A 191 -3.00 -0.27 -9.30
N LEU A 192 -1.88 -0.98 -9.05
CA LEU A 192 -1.85 -2.44 -9.05
C LEU A 192 -2.82 -3.05 -8.02
N ALA A 193 -2.91 -2.45 -6.85
CA ALA A 193 -3.82 -2.88 -5.80
C ALA A 193 -5.25 -2.33 -5.92
N LYS A 194 -5.56 -1.52 -6.95
CA LYS A 194 -6.81 -0.78 -7.11
C LYS A 194 -7.18 0.00 -5.84
N THR A 195 -6.23 0.74 -5.29
CA THR A 195 -6.39 1.52 -4.07
C THR A 195 -6.13 3.00 -4.32
N LYS A 196 -6.61 3.84 -3.41
CA LYS A 196 -6.28 5.27 -3.36
C LYS A 196 -6.04 5.71 -1.93
N VAL A 197 -5.26 6.76 -1.74
CA VAL A 197 -5.03 7.35 -0.42
C VAL A 197 -5.79 8.67 -0.33
N ILE A 198 -6.63 8.79 0.69
CA ILE A 198 -7.50 9.95 0.92
C ILE A 198 -7.20 10.56 2.27
N LYS A 199 -7.59 11.83 2.44
CA LYS A 199 -7.65 12.49 3.75
C LYS A 199 -8.77 11.85 4.59
N GLN A 200 -8.59 11.83 5.90
CA GLN A 200 -9.58 11.34 6.85
C GLN A 200 -10.36 12.51 7.43
#